data_c0040f13c63548bcdfac2aac9dcfa65b
#
_entry.id   c0040f13c63548bcdfac2aac9dcfa65b
#
_cell.length_a   1.000
_cell.length_b   1.000
_cell.length_c   1.000
_cell.angle_alpha   90.00
_cell.angle_beta   90.00
_cell.angle_gamma   90.00
#
_symmetry.space_group_name_H-M   'P 1'
#
loop_
_entity.id
_entity.type
_entity.pdbx_description
1 polymer ?
#
loop_
_entity_poly.entity_id
_entity_poly.type
_entity_poly.pdbx_seq_one_letter_code
_entity_poly.pdbx_strand_id
1 'polypeptide(L)'
;MISENSTERISDADYPVWSKDEVIDFFENRLGLSKEIKIKGKIVTHHNEALYYWRKLIQEYSLSIPFEVVHIDSHADLGLGYPSWVFILDSLLSVPAEERIKIENYGEMFEKYYEPSIGDYLLFALAFRWISKLVYVCNPTDIGNDYVWMILKDGIEPNDKIQLAYNEKMKAIEIASNTEQYYATAYREPEVDFEILRRVEDVSYNGDFDYIIFCVSPNYTPAAADFISCSKT
;
A
#
# COMPACT_ATOMS: atom_id res chain seq x y z
N MET A 1 8.21 -10.70 -19.11
CA MET A 1 8.23 -10.07 -17.77
C MET A 1 8.98 -8.75 -17.92
N ILE A 2 8.31 -7.64 -17.67
CA ILE A 2 8.96 -6.33 -17.61
C ILE A 2 9.78 -6.34 -16.31
N SER A 3 11.02 -5.86 -16.37
CA SER A 3 11.86 -5.74 -15.17
C SER A 3 11.26 -4.66 -14.26
N GLU A 4 11.13 -4.91 -12.96
CA GLU A 4 10.65 -3.94 -11.97
C GLU A 4 11.45 -2.62 -11.95
N ASN A 5 12.66 -2.63 -12.53
CA ASN A 5 13.53 -1.47 -12.66
C ASN A 5 13.51 -0.86 -14.08
N SER A 6 12.61 -1.31 -14.96
CA SER A 6 12.46 -0.73 -16.29
C SER A 6 11.90 0.70 -16.18
N THR A 7 12.38 1.57 -17.06
CA THR A 7 11.82 2.93 -17.26
C THR A 7 10.98 3.01 -18.53
N GLU A 8 10.66 1.86 -19.13
CA GLU A 8 9.78 1.79 -20.29
C GLU A 8 8.38 2.31 -19.93
N ARG A 9 7.74 2.95 -20.89
CA ARG A 9 6.40 3.52 -20.72
C ARG A 9 5.37 2.68 -21.47
N ILE A 10 4.18 2.57 -20.92
CA ILE A 10 3.03 2.03 -21.64
C ILE A 10 2.56 3.03 -22.70
N SER A 11 1.81 2.53 -23.68
CA SER A 11 1.31 3.36 -24.79
C SER A 11 0.22 4.32 -24.31
N ASP A 12 0.30 5.59 -24.70
CA ASP A 12 -0.75 6.58 -24.46
C ASP A 12 -2.10 6.18 -25.12
N ALA A 13 -2.05 5.31 -26.14
CA ALA A 13 -3.26 4.85 -26.84
C ALA A 13 -4.06 3.83 -26.03
N ASP A 14 -3.41 3.12 -25.12
CA ASP A 14 -4.04 2.08 -24.31
C ASP A 14 -4.66 2.63 -23.02
N TYR A 15 -4.23 3.83 -22.60
CA TYR A 15 -4.65 4.44 -21.34
C TYR A 15 -5.01 5.92 -21.53
N PRO A 16 -6.30 6.28 -21.48
CA PRO A 16 -6.70 7.67 -21.53
C PRO A 16 -6.23 8.39 -20.26
N VAL A 17 -5.37 9.39 -20.44
CA VAL A 17 -4.86 10.22 -19.37
C VAL A 17 -5.84 11.36 -19.13
N TRP A 18 -6.13 11.64 -17.87
CA TRP A 18 -6.92 12.80 -17.51
C TRP A 18 -6.27 14.09 -17.98
N SER A 19 -7.10 15.02 -18.40
CA SER A 19 -6.65 16.39 -18.68
C SER A 19 -6.16 17.07 -17.39
N LYS A 20 -5.41 18.13 -17.54
CA LYS A 20 -4.96 18.93 -16.41
C LYS A 20 -6.13 19.46 -15.56
N ASP A 21 -7.23 19.84 -16.19
CA ASP A 21 -8.40 20.38 -15.49
C ASP A 21 -9.11 19.30 -14.69
N GLU A 22 -9.23 18.07 -15.21
CA GLU A 22 -9.76 16.93 -14.47
C GLU A 22 -8.90 16.56 -13.25
N VAL A 23 -7.58 16.60 -13.40
CA VAL A 23 -6.65 16.35 -12.27
C VAL A 23 -6.80 17.43 -11.19
N ILE A 24 -6.88 18.71 -11.61
CA ILE A 24 -7.08 19.82 -10.67
C ILE A 24 -8.44 19.69 -9.97
N ASP A 25 -9.49 19.40 -10.71
CA ASP A 25 -10.83 19.19 -10.13
C ASP A 25 -10.83 18.07 -9.09
N PHE A 26 -10.18 16.94 -9.38
CA PHE A 26 -10.03 15.85 -8.44
C PHE A 26 -9.28 16.28 -7.17
N PHE A 27 -8.16 17.00 -7.31
CA PHE A 27 -7.38 17.43 -6.16
C PHE A 27 -8.14 18.45 -5.30
N GLU A 28 -8.79 19.43 -5.92
CA GLU A 28 -9.48 20.50 -5.20
C GLU A 28 -10.83 20.02 -4.63
N ASN A 29 -11.64 19.30 -5.41
CA ASN A 29 -13.02 18.98 -5.05
C ASN A 29 -13.20 17.57 -4.44
N ARG A 30 -12.25 16.65 -4.64
CA ARG A 30 -12.32 15.30 -4.06
C ARG A 30 -11.33 15.10 -2.92
N LEU A 31 -10.12 15.60 -3.05
CA LEU A 31 -9.12 15.51 -1.99
C LEU A 31 -9.13 16.73 -1.06
N GLY A 32 -9.81 17.83 -1.44
CA GLY A 32 -9.85 19.06 -0.66
C GLY A 32 -8.52 19.80 -0.62
N LEU A 33 -7.63 19.54 -1.57
CA LEU A 33 -6.34 20.24 -1.66
C LEU A 33 -6.52 21.64 -2.19
N SER A 34 -5.61 22.54 -1.86
CA SER A 34 -5.62 23.90 -2.40
C SER A 34 -4.20 24.37 -2.72
N LYS A 35 -4.10 25.39 -3.58
CA LYS A 35 -2.81 26.01 -3.91
C LYS A 35 -2.26 26.88 -2.79
N GLU A 36 -3.12 27.31 -1.87
CA GLU A 36 -2.77 28.17 -0.74
C GLU A 36 -2.16 27.38 0.42
N ILE A 37 -2.54 26.11 0.57
CA ILE A 37 -2.07 25.24 1.65
C ILE A 37 -1.10 24.22 1.06
N LYS A 38 0.17 24.38 1.40
CA LYS A 38 1.22 23.46 0.93
C LYS A 38 1.32 22.26 1.85
N ILE A 39 1.08 21.09 1.29
CA ILE A 39 1.28 19.81 1.96
C ILE A 39 2.68 19.29 1.63
N LYS A 40 3.38 18.78 2.63
CA LYS A 40 4.67 18.13 2.42
C LYS A 40 4.50 16.86 1.60
N GLY A 41 5.45 16.59 0.71
CA GLY A 41 5.35 15.40 -0.12
C GLY A 41 6.65 15.02 -0.78
N LYS A 42 6.58 13.91 -1.50
CA LYS A 42 7.70 13.38 -2.29
C LYS A 42 7.18 12.84 -3.62
N ILE A 43 7.93 13.09 -4.68
CA ILE A 43 7.76 12.40 -5.95
C ILE A 43 8.73 11.21 -5.94
N VAL A 44 8.23 10.01 -6.23
CA VAL A 44 8.98 8.77 -6.28
C VAL A 44 8.85 8.13 -7.66
N THR A 45 9.79 7.29 -8.03
CA THR A 45 9.74 6.57 -9.30
C THR A 45 8.93 5.28 -9.16
N HIS A 46 9.14 4.55 -8.07
CA HIS A 46 8.48 3.27 -7.80
C HIS A 46 7.71 3.31 -6.48
N HIS A 47 6.63 2.54 -6.38
CA HIS A 47 5.69 2.55 -5.24
C HIS A 47 6.38 2.22 -3.91
N ASN A 48 7.27 1.22 -3.89
CA ASN A 48 7.98 0.80 -2.67
C ASN A 48 8.87 1.90 -2.06
N GLU A 49 9.25 2.91 -2.83
CA GLU A 49 9.98 4.06 -2.28
C GLU A 49 9.15 4.83 -1.24
N ALA A 50 7.82 4.68 -1.24
CA ALA A 50 6.95 5.25 -0.21
C ALA A 50 7.28 4.66 1.17
N LEU A 51 7.53 3.36 1.27
CA LEU A 51 7.88 2.69 2.52
C LEU A 51 9.18 3.25 3.11
N TYR A 52 10.20 3.46 2.26
CA TYR A 52 11.47 4.05 2.69
C TYR A 52 11.33 5.52 3.08
N TYR A 53 10.44 6.26 2.42
CA TYR A 53 10.15 7.63 2.79
C TYR A 53 9.42 7.72 4.14
N TRP A 54 8.40 6.88 4.38
CA TRP A 54 7.74 6.77 5.68
C TRP A 54 8.72 6.40 6.79
N ARG A 55 9.58 5.41 6.55
CA ARG A 55 10.65 5.04 7.49
C ARG A 55 11.49 6.25 7.89
N LYS A 56 11.93 7.05 6.91
CA LYS A 56 12.69 8.26 7.17
C LYS A 56 11.90 9.25 8.02
N LEU A 57 10.64 9.52 7.69
CA LEU A 57 9.80 10.46 8.45
C LEU A 57 9.56 9.98 9.89
N ILE A 58 9.39 8.68 10.10
CA ILE A 58 9.25 8.07 11.43
C ILE A 58 10.54 8.26 12.23
N GLN A 59 11.71 7.97 11.62
CA GLN A 59 13.02 8.18 12.26
C GLN A 59 13.28 9.65 12.64
N GLU A 60 12.78 10.58 11.85
CA GLU A 60 12.90 12.02 12.08
C GLU A 60 11.81 12.56 13.04
N TYR A 61 10.95 11.70 13.59
CA TYR A 61 9.79 12.07 14.42
C TYR A 61 8.83 13.05 13.72
N SER A 62 8.79 13.00 12.39
CA SER A 62 7.92 13.85 11.56
C SER A 62 6.62 13.16 11.18
N LEU A 63 6.55 11.83 11.30
CA LEU A 63 5.37 11.00 11.08
C LEU A 63 5.15 10.10 12.31
N SER A 64 4.00 10.25 12.95
CA SER A 64 3.60 9.41 14.07
C SER A 64 3.02 8.09 13.57
N ILE A 65 3.27 7.01 14.30
CA ILE A 65 2.70 5.69 14.03
C ILE A 65 1.71 5.30 15.13
N PRO A 66 0.60 4.59 14.80
CA PRO A 66 0.19 4.27 13.43
C PRO A 66 -0.47 5.48 12.73
N PHE A 67 -0.45 5.47 11.39
CA PHE A 67 -1.07 6.49 10.54
C PHE A 67 -2.10 5.87 9.57
N GLU A 68 -2.93 6.71 8.95
CA GLU A 68 -3.88 6.30 7.92
C GLU A 68 -3.28 6.49 6.53
N VAL A 69 -3.64 5.62 5.59
CA VAL A 69 -3.19 5.69 4.19
C VAL A 69 -4.40 5.69 3.26
N VAL A 70 -4.40 6.62 2.32
CA VAL A 70 -5.28 6.61 1.15
C VAL A 70 -4.41 6.24 -0.05
N HIS A 71 -4.63 5.05 -0.60
CA HIS A 71 -3.87 4.49 -1.71
C HIS A 71 -4.72 4.50 -2.97
N ILE A 72 -4.37 5.35 -3.94
CA ILE A 72 -5.09 5.50 -5.20
C ILE A 72 -4.23 4.87 -6.29
N ASP A 73 -4.57 3.67 -6.70
CA ASP A 73 -3.81 2.89 -7.67
C ASP A 73 -4.69 1.84 -8.34
N SER A 74 -4.22 1.28 -9.45
CA SER A 74 -4.85 0.09 -10.06
C SER A 74 -4.69 -1.16 -9.22
N HIS A 75 -3.62 -1.23 -8.40
CA HIS A 75 -3.28 -2.38 -7.56
C HIS A 75 -3.31 -2.01 -6.07
N ALA A 76 -3.67 -2.96 -5.23
CA ALA A 76 -3.72 -2.71 -3.78
C ALA A 76 -2.34 -2.78 -3.11
N ASP A 77 -1.31 -3.27 -3.81
CA ASP A 77 0.07 -3.45 -3.31
C ASP A 77 0.15 -4.23 -1.98
N LEU A 78 -0.75 -5.21 -1.85
CA LEU A 78 -0.91 -6.06 -0.68
C LEU A 78 -0.39 -7.49 -0.88
N GLY A 79 0.57 -7.66 -1.80
CA GLY A 79 1.37 -8.88 -1.93
C GLY A 79 0.78 -9.96 -2.84
N LEU A 80 -0.31 -9.73 -3.56
CA LEU A 80 -0.82 -10.70 -4.52
C LEU A 80 0.21 -10.93 -5.64
N GLY A 81 0.54 -12.22 -5.89
CA GLY A 81 1.56 -12.58 -6.88
C GLY A 81 3.00 -12.52 -6.38
N TYR A 82 3.24 -12.05 -5.18
CA TYR A 82 4.56 -11.97 -4.54
C TYR A 82 4.70 -13.02 -3.42
N PRO A 83 5.89 -13.55 -3.16
CA PRO A 83 6.12 -14.49 -2.06
C PRO A 83 6.13 -13.84 -0.68
N SER A 84 6.07 -12.51 -0.62
CA SER A 84 6.14 -11.71 0.61
C SER A 84 5.09 -12.08 1.65
N TRP A 85 3.85 -12.38 1.24
CA TRP A 85 2.81 -12.76 2.18
C TRP A 85 3.16 -14.03 2.97
N VAL A 86 3.82 -15.01 2.33
CA VAL A 86 4.31 -16.22 3.01
C VAL A 86 5.43 -15.85 3.98
N PHE A 87 6.39 -15.04 3.53
CA PHE A 87 7.47 -14.56 4.40
C PHE A 87 6.93 -13.81 5.61
N ILE A 88 5.98 -12.91 5.40
CA ILE A 88 5.36 -12.12 6.47
C ILE A 88 4.65 -13.04 7.46
N LEU A 89 3.74 -13.90 6.99
CA LEU A 89 2.94 -14.75 7.88
C LEU A 89 3.78 -15.84 8.56
N ASP A 90 4.82 -16.38 7.91
CA ASP A 90 5.63 -17.48 8.46
C ASP A 90 6.86 -17.04 9.27
N SER A 91 7.34 -15.82 9.02
CA SER A 91 8.62 -15.37 9.58
C SER A 91 8.53 -14.02 10.27
N LEU A 92 8.04 -12.99 9.58
CA LEU A 92 8.04 -11.64 10.13
C LEU A 92 7.11 -11.53 11.35
N LEU A 93 5.94 -12.12 11.31
CA LEU A 93 4.98 -12.10 12.42
C LEU A 93 5.38 -12.96 13.62
N SER A 94 6.40 -13.81 13.50
CA SER A 94 6.99 -14.51 14.65
C SER A 94 7.76 -13.56 15.58
N VAL A 95 8.16 -12.40 15.06
CA VAL A 95 8.78 -11.35 15.85
C VAL A 95 7.66 -10.54 16.56
N PRO A 96 7.76 -10.31 17.87
CA PRO A 96 6.75 -9.54 18.60
C PRO A 96 6.48 -8.15 17.99
N ALA A 97 5.23 -7.70 18.01
CA ALA A 97 4.84 -6.44 17.40
C ALA A 97 5.61 -5.23 17.96
N GLU A 98 5.92 -5.24 19.26
CA GLU A 98 6.71 -4.23 19.94
C GLU A 98 8.16 -4.14 19.45
N GLU A 99 8.69 -5.22 18.86
CA GLU A 99 10.02 -5.23 18.25
C GLU A 99 9.92 -4.83 16.76
N ARG A 100 8.87 -5.28 16.05
CA ARG A 100 8.65 -4.93 14.64
C ARG A 100 8.37 -3.45 14.41
N ILE A 101 7.69 -2.81 15.36
CA ILE A 101 7.36 -1.38 15.28
C ILE A 101 8.58 -0.47 15.48
N LYS A 102 9.64 -0.97 16.08
CA LYS A 102 10.88 -0.21 16.29
C LYS A 102 11.61 0.00 14.98
N ILE A 103 11.70 1.25 14.58
CA ILE A 103 12.28 1.62 13.30
C ILE A 103 13.77 1.27 13.17
N GLU A 104 14.50 1.22 14.28
CA GLU A 104 15.90 0.81 14.32
C GLU A 104 16.12 -0.65 13.91
N ASN A 105 15.13 -1.51 14.13
CA ASN A 105 15.23 -2.94 13.80
C ASN A 105 15.00 -3.22 12.32
N TYR A 106 14.45 -2.24 11.58
CA TYR A 106 14.03 -2.43 10.19
C TYR A 106 15.16 -2.95 9.29
N GLY A 107 16.30 -2.25 9.23
CA GLY A 107 17.38 -2.60 8.31
C GLY A 107 18.04 -3.94 8.63
N GLU A 108 18.29 -4.23 9.90
CA GLU A 108 18.98 -5.45 10.29
C GLU A 108 18.09 -6.69 10.17
N MET A 109 16.81 -6.56 10.49
CA MET A 109 15.90 -7.70 10.60
C MET A 109 15.16 -7.99 9.31
N PHE A 110 14.78 -6.96 8.53
CA PHE A 110 13.87 -7.10 7.40
C PHE A 110 14.57 -7.01 6.04
N GLU A 111 15.35 -5.99 5.77
CA GLU A 111 16.06 -5.83 4.49
C GLU A 111 17.04 -6.98 4.22
N LYS A 112 17.57 -7.59 5.26
CA LYS A 112 18.47 -8.75 5.14
C LYS A 112 17.77 -9.99 4.59
N TYR A 113 16.48 -10.16 4.87
CA TYR A 113 15.73 -11.37 4.53
C TYR A 113 14.77 -11.19 3.37
N TYR A 114 14.26 -9.98 3.18
CA TYR A 114 13.32 -9.67 2.13
C TYR A 114 13.32 -8.16 1.84
N GLU A 115 13.50 -7.78 0.58
CA GLU A 115 13.38 -6.40 0.14
C GLU A 115 11.96 -6.17 -0.39
N PRO A 116 11.19 -5.24 0.21
CA PRO A 116 9.85 -4.92 -0.28
C PRO A 116 9.87 -4.40 -1.71
N SER A 117 8.99 -4.94 -2.54
CA SER A 117 8.84 -4.58 -3.94
C SER A 117 7.61 -3.69 -4.18
N ILE A 118 7.37 -3.31 -5.43
CA ILE A 118 6.29 -2.40 -5.81
C ILE A 118 4.91 -2.91 -5.41
N GLY A 119 4.66 -4.21 -5.47
CA GLY A 119 3.34 -4.79 -5.23
C GLY A 119 3.11 -5.32 -3.81
N ASP A 120 4.02 -5.10 -2.87
CA ASP A 120 3.88 -5.68 -1.52
C ASP A 120 4.27 -4.73 -0.37
N TYR A 121 4.73 -3.54 -0.66
CA TYR A 121 5.24 -2.60 0.36
C TYR A 121 4.18 -2.20 1.40
N LEU A 122 2.90 -2.12 1.02
CA LEU A 122 1.81 -1.86 1.97
C LEU A 122 1.60 -3.01 2.93
N LEU A 123 1.75 -4.26 2.47
CA LEU A 123 1.67 -5.43 3.34
C LEU A 123 2.78 -5.42 4.40
N PHE A 124 4.00 -4.98 4.05
CA PHE A 124 5.07 -4.76 5.02
C PHE A 124 4.75 -3.65 6.02
N ALA A 125 4.21 -2.51 5.56
CA ALA A 125 3.81 -1.42 6.45
C ALA A 125 2.73 -1.85 7.45
N LEU A 126 1.78 -2.70 7.03
CA LEU A 126 0.80 -3.34 7.90
C LEU A 126 1.48 -4.27 8.93
N ALA A 127 2.40 -5.13 8.48
CA ALA A 127 3.14 -6.03 9.36
C ALA A 127 4.01 -5.30 10.39
N PHE A 128 4.55 -4.13 10.04
CA PHE A 128 5.27 -3.24 10.98
C PHE A 128 4.35 -2.46 11.91
N ARG A 129 3.04 -2.60 11.79
CA ARG A 129 2.07 -1.85 12.59
C ARG A 129 2.13 -0.32 12.37
N TRP A 130 2.55 0.10 11.18
CA TRP A 130 2.60 1.53 10.85
C TRP A 130 1.24 2.07 10.39
N ILE A 131 0.37 1.22 9.84
CA ILE A 131 -0.93 1.61 9.29
C ILE A 131 -2.05 1.22 10.26
N SER A 132 -2.91 2.18 10.59
CA SER A 132 -4.14 1.99 11.39
C SER A 132 -5.40 1.86 10.54
N LYS A 133 -5.40 2.51 9.36
CA LYS A 133 -6.47 2.43 8.37
C LYS A 133 -5.87 2.50 6.97
N LEU A 134 -6.35 1.63 6.07
CA LEU A 134 -6.04 1.66 4.65
C LEU A 134 -7.33 1.89 3.85
N VAL A 135 -7.38 2.96 3.07
CA VAL A 135 -8.40 3.19 2.05
C VAL A 135 -7.78 2.93 0.69
N TYR A 136 -8.24 1.89 0.02
CA TYR A 136 -7.81 1.55 -1.33
C TYR A 136 -8.83 2.05 -2.35
N VAL A 137 -8.39 2.95 -3.22
CA VAL A 137 -9.19 3.49 -4.32
C VAL A 137 -8.74 2.82 -5.60
N CYS A 138 -9.48 1.82 -6.05
CA CYS A 138 -9.10 1.00 -7.18
C CYS A 138 -9.52 1.58 -8.53
N ASN A 139 -8.86 1.13 -9.60
CA ASN A 139 -9.28 1.42 -10.96
C ASN A 139 -10.58 0.67 -11.27
N PRO A 140 -11.67 1.36 -11.68
CA PRO A 140 -12.96 0.73 -11.94
C PRO A 140 -12.96 -0.21 -13.14
N THR A 141 -11.96 -0.12 -14.02
CA THR A 141 -11.82 -1.00 -15.18
C THR A 141 -11.00 -2.26 -14.86
N ASP A 142 -10.30 -2.28 -13.76
CA ASP A 142 -9.59 -3.45 -13.28
C ASP A 142 -10.49 -4.19 -12.28
N ILE A 143 -11.01 -5.34 -12.69
CA ILE A 143 -11.97 -6.13 -11.94
C ILE A 143 -11.32 -7.22 -11.09
N GLY A 144 -10.00 -7.25 -11.00
CA GLY A 144 -9.25 -8.21 -10.19
C GLY A 144 -9.15 -7.77 -8.73
N ASN A 145 -9.39 -8.71 -7.79
CA ASN A 145 -8.91 -8.57 -6.43
C ASN A 145 -7.42 -8.85 -6.45
N ASP A 146 -6.60 -7.85 -6.20
CA ASP A 146 -5.14 -7.97 -6.20
C ASP A 146 -4.53 -7.97 -4.79
N TYR A 147 -5.31 -8.35 -3.80
CA TYR A 147 -4.85 -8.60 -2.44
C TYR A 147 -5.01 -10.07 -2.05
N VAL A 148 -4.12 -10.52 -1.18
CA VAL A 148 -4.12 -11.90 -0.69
C VAL A 148 -5.27 -12.07 0.30
N TRP A 149 -6.25 -12.92 -0.03
CA TRP A 149 -7.44 -13.13 0.80
C TRP A 149 -7.11 -13.62 2.23
N MET A 150 -5.96 -14.27 2.42
CA MET A 150 -5.50 -14.75 3.73
C MET A 150 -5.20 -13.64 4.73
N ILE A 151 -5.08 -12.39 4.30
CA ILE A 151 -4.91 -11.25 5.20
C ILE A 151 -6.23 -10.61 5.61
N LEU A 152 -7.33 -11.02 5.01
CA LEU A 152 -8.66 -10.52 5.37
C LEU A 152 -9.17 -11.25 6.60
N LYS A 153 -9.87 -10.55 7.47
CA LYS A 153 -10.36 -11.06 8.75
C LYS A 153 -11.17 -12.35 8.61
N ASP A 154 -12.07 -12.40 7.65
CA ASP A 154 -12.95 -13.53 7.42
C ASP A 154 -12.43 -14.47 6.31
N GLY A 155 -11.29 -14.15 5.72
CA GLY A 155 -10.48 -15.04 4.89
C GLY A 155 -10.90 -15.19 3.43
N ILE A 156 -12.09 -14.73 2.99
CA ILE A 156 -12.58 -15.00 1.62
C ILE A 156 -13.01 -13.70 0.91
N GLU A 157 -13.84 -12.90 1.55
CA GLU A 157 -14.36 -11.66 0.95
C GLU A 157 -13.76 -10.45 1.64
N PRO A 158 -13.51 -9.36 0.92
CA PRO A 158 -13.09 -8.12 1.53
C PRO A 158 -14.21 -7.61 2.43
N ASN A 159 -13.95 -7.61 3.71
CA ASN A 159 -14.70 -6.85 4.69
C ASN A 159 -13.89 -5.60 5.04
N ASP A 160 -14.37 -4.83 5.95
CA ASP A 160 -13.72 -3.58 6.39
C ASP A 160 -12.48 -3.82 7.25
N LYS A 161 -11.88 -5.01 7.22
CA LYS A 161 -10.76 -5.36 8.12
C LYS A 161 -9.69 -6.19 7.42
N ILE A 162 -8.45 -5.78 7.64
CA ILE A 162 -7.28 -6.62 7.45
C ILE A 162 -6.85 -7.15 8.81
N GLN A 163 -6.59 -8.44 8.91
CA GLN A 163 -6.06 -9.04 10.11
C GLN A 163 -4.98 -10.07 9.77
N LEU A 164 -3.74 -9.70 9.98
CA LEU A 164 -2.62 -10.63 9.83
C LEU A 164 -2.66 -11.68 10.94
N ALA A 165 -2.18 -12.88 10.63
CA ALA A 165 -2.17 -13.99 11.57
C ALA A 165 -0.89 -14.82 11.44
N TYR A 166 -0.32 -15.19 12.57
CA TYR A 166 0.86 -16.06 12.66
C TYR A 166 0.48 -17.39 13.29
N ASN A 167 0.89 -18.48 12.65
CA ASN A 167 0.71 -19.80 13.20
C ASN A 167 2.06 -20.51 13.39
N GLU A 168 2.41 -20.81 14.63
CA GLU A 168 3.68 -21.46 14.97
C GLU A 168 3.78 -22.89 14.44
N LYS A 169 2.64 -23.57 14.25
CA LYS A 169 2.56 -25.00 13.91
C LYS A 169 2.27 -25.26 12.44
N MET A 170 1.68 -24.32 11.75
CA MET A 170 1.24 -24.45 10.36
C MET A 170 1.84 -23.34 9.51
N LYS A 171 2.22 -23.68 8.28
CA LYS A 171 2.77 -22.73 7.33
C LYS A 171 1.66 -21.98 6.58
N ALA A 172 1.93 -20.72 6.22
CA ALA A 172 0.99 -19.88 5.50
C ALA A 172 0.47 -20.55 4.21
N ILE A 173 1.32 -21.26 3.49
CA ILE A 173 0.94 -21.96 2.25
C ILE A 173 -0.13 -23.05 2.49
N GLU A 174 -0.29 -23.53 3.70
CA GLU A 174 -1.29 -24.55 4.07
C GLU A 174 -2.67 -23.93 4.31
N ILE A 175 -2.79 -22.60 4.40
CA ILE A 175 -4.05 -21.90 4.70
C ILE A 175 -5.15 -22.32 3.71
N ALA A 176 -4.84 -22.33 2.42
CA ALA A 176 -5.83 -22.67 1.39
C ALA A 176 -6.47 -24.06 1.55
N SER A 177 -5.71 -25.02 2.10
CA SER A 177 -6.17 -26.40 2.32
C SER A 177 -6.75 -26.62 3.72
N ASN A 178 -6.40 -25.78 4.69
CA ASN A 178 -6.70 -25.99 6.11
C ASN A 178 -7.08 -24.68 6.81
N THR A 179 -7.89 -23.83 6.16
CA THR A 179 -8.24 -22.48 6.61
C THR A 179 -8.72 -22.44 8.06
N GLU A 180 -9.72 -23.26 8.39
CA GLU A 180 -10.32 -23.31 9.74
C GLU A 180 -9.28 -23.70 10.79
N GLN A 181 -8.50 -24.75 10.52
CA GLN A 181 -7.49 -25.23 11.45
C GLN A 181 -6.36 -24.23 11.65
N TYR A 182 -5.92 -23.54 10.57
CA TYR A 182 -4.90 -22.52 10.66
C TYR A 182 -5.33 -21.39 11.60
N TYR A 183 -6.51 -20.81 11.36
CA TYR A 183 -6.99 -19.67 12.15
C TYR A 183 -7.44 -20.04 13.56
N ALA A 184 -7.88 -21.28 13.79
CA ALA A 184 -8.24 -21.77 15.13
C ALA A 184 -7.05 -21.79 16.10
N THR A 185 -5.83 -21.91 15.58
CA THR A 185 -4.60 -22.02 16.39
C THR A 185 -3.61 -20.86 16.15
N ALA A 186 -3.92 -19.94 15.25
CA ALA A 186 -3.08 -18.80 14.95
C ALA A 186 -3.18 -17.69 16.02
N TYR A 187 -2.07 -17.05 16.30
CA TYR A 187 -2.06 -15.74 16.93
C TYR A 187 -2.52 -14.70 15.91
N ARG A 188 -3.56 -13.95 16.22
CA ARG A 188 -4.10 -12.91 15.36
C ARG A 188 -3.62 -11.54 15.81
N GLU A 189 -3.09 -10.78 14.86
CA GLU A 189 -2.75 -9.37 15.06
C GLU A 189 -4.01 -8.53 15.31
N PRO A 190 -3.90 -7.35 15.91
CA PRO A 190 -5.00 -6.38 15.94
C PRO A 190 -5.47 -6.04 14.52
N GLU A 191 -6.77 -5.88 14.38
CA GLU A 191 -7.41 -5.52 13.12
C GLU A 191 -6.98 -4.13 12.64
N VAL A 192 -6.91 -3.96 11.32
CA VAL A 192 -6.70 -2.69 10.63
C VAL A 192 -7.92 -2.41 9.78
N ASP A 193 -8.45 -1.20 9.86
CA ASP A 193 -9.58 -0.78 9.03
C ASP A 193 -9.18 -0.80 7.56
N PHE A 194 -10.01 -1.45 6.72
CA PHE A 194 -9.78 -1.58 5.29
C PHE A 194 -11.03 -1.23 4.52
N GLU A 195 -10.94 -0.16 3.74
CA GLU A 195 -12.03 0.34 2.93
C GLU A 195 -11.64 0.28 1.45
N ILE A 196 -12.54 -0.22 0.60
CA ILE A 196 -12.33 -0.24 -0.84
C ILE A 196 -13.31 0.71 -1.50
N LEU A 197 -12.78 1.76 -2.14
CA LEU A 197 -13.53 2.64 -3.02
C LEU A 197 -13.31 2.19 -4.47
N ARG A 198 -14.38 1.81 -5.14
CA ARG A 198 -14.29 1.25 -6.50
C ARG A 198 -14.18 2.30 -7.60
N ARG A 199 -14.29 3.56 -7.23
CA ARG A 199 -14.27 4.68 -8.17
C ARG A 199 -13.60 5.88 -7.52
N VAL A 200 -12.80 6.60 -8.29
CA VAL A 200 -12.18 7.85 -7.83
C VAL A 200 -13.21 8.94 -7.52
N GLU A 201 -14.39 8.87 -8.12
CA GLU A 201 -15.49 9.79 -7.85
C GLU A 201 -16.13 9.59 -6.48
N ASP A 202 -15.91 8.44 -5.84
CA ASP A 202 -16.41 8.16 -4.49
C ASP A 202 -15.46 8.70 -3.41
N VAL A 203 -14.26 9.17 -3.80
CA VAL A 203 -13.29 9.80 -2.89
C VAL A 203 -13.82 11.15 -2.43
N SER A 204 -13.76 11.39 -1.12
CA SER A 204 -14.17 12.67 -0.52
C SER A 204 -13.35 12.94 0.74
N TYR A 205 -12.44 13.90 0.66
CA TYR A 205 -11.61 14.40 1.74
C TYR A 205 -11.66 15.92 1.80
N ASN A 206 -11.16 16.49 2.89
CA ASN A 206 -11.18 17.94 3.15
C ASN A 206 -9.77 18.58 3.11
N GLY A 207 -8.80 17.89 2.53
CA GLY A 207 -7.41 18.37 2.44
C GLY A 207 -6.57 18.12 3.69
N ASP A 208 -7.08 17.37 4.65
CA ASP A 208 -6.43 17.11 5.94
C ASP A 208 -5.42 15.96 5.81
N PHE A 209 -4.36 16.22 5.04
CA PHE A 209 -3.27 15.28 4.80
C PHE A 209 -1.96 15.84 5.38
N ASP A 210 -1.23 15.04 6.15
CA ASP A 210 0.10 15.39 6.63
C ASP A 210 1.14 15.31 5.50
N TYR A 211 1.01 14.30 4.62
CA TYR A 211 1.95 14.03 3.53
C TYR A 211 1.25 13.50 2.30
N ILE A 212 1.81 13.82 1.12
CA ILE A 212 1.39 13.26 -0.16
C ILE A 212 2.60 12.65 -0.86
N ILE A 213 2.43 11.48 -1.45
CA ILE A 213 3.43 10.83 -2.28
C ILE A 213 2.84 10.64 -3.68
N PHE A 214 3.55 11.13 -4.70
CA PHE A 214 3.25 10.86 -6.09
C PHE A 214 4.23 9.83 -6.64
N CYS A 215 3.70 8.73 -7.16
CA CYS A 215 4.50 7.73 -7.84
C CYS A 215 4.40 7.91 -9.36
N VAL A 216 5.54 7.98 -10.04
CA VAL A 216 5.59 8.07 -11.51
C VAL A 216 5.22 6.75 -12.16
N SER A 217 5.60 5.63 -11.53
CA SER A 217 5.28 4.26 -11.96
C SER A 217 5.50 3.98 -13.47
N PRO A 218 6.70 4.15 -14.01
CA PRO A 218 6.94 4.22 -15.47
C PRO A 218 6.47 2.99 -16.23
N ASN A 219 6.52 1.81 -15.65
CA ASN A 219 6.10 0.57 -16.31
C ASN A 219 4.57 0.42 -16.42
N TYR A 220 3.81 1.24 -15.69
CA TYR A 220 2.35 1.11 -15.52
C TYR A 220 1.61 2.38 -15.92
N THR A 221 2.31 3.46 -16.25
CA THR A 221 1.71 4.72 -16.63
C THR A 221 2.28 5.22 -17.97
N PRO A 222 1.48 5.87 -18.82
CA PRO A 222 1.95 6.51 -20.03
C PRO A 222 2.76 7.77 -19.72
N ALA A 223 3.69 8.14 -20.61
CA ALA A 223 4.49 9.34 -20.44
C ALA A 223 3.66 10.63 -20.43
N ALA A 224 2.51 10.62 -21.09
CA ALA A 224 1.56 11.74 -21.08
C ALA A 224 1.04 12.09 -19.68
N ALA A 225 1.10 11.16 -18.70
CA ALA A 225 0.69 11.41 -17.32
C ALA A 225 1.74 12.16 -16.48
N ASP A 226 2.98 12.33 -16.96
CA ASP A 226 4.07 12.93 -16.17
C ASP A 226 3.83 14.38 -15.75
N PHE A 227 2.96 15.10 -16.47
CA PHE A 227 2.61 16.48 -16.09
C PHE A 227 2.01 16.57 -14.69
N ILE A 228 1.39 15.51 -14.18
CA ILE A 228 0.78 15.46 -12.84
C ILE A 228 1.89 15.67 -11.79
N SER A 229 3.03 15.01 -11.96
CA SER A 229 4.18 15.11 -11.05
C SER A 229 5.04 16.36 -11.31
N CYS A 230 4.97 16.93 -12.52
CA CYS A 230 5.76 18.09 -12.93
C CYS A 230 5.05 19.43 -12.68
N SER A 231 3.77 19.42 -12.34
CA SER A 231 3.02 20.63 -12.02
C SER A 231 3.58 21.21 -10.71
N LYS A 232 4.61 22.04 -10.83
CA LYS A 232 5.09 22.86 -9.72
C LYS A 232 3.94 23.78 -9.30
N THR A 233 3.22 23.38 -8.28
CA THR A 233 2.28 24.22 -7.55
C THR A 233 3.01 25.22 -6.68
#